data_e396ab99589f3b8b5d1bdafec22ea13b
#
_entry.id   e396ab99589f3b8b5d1bdafec22ea13b
#
_cell.length_a   1.000
_cell.length_b   1.000
_cell.length_c   1.000
_cell.angle_alpha   90.00
_cell.angle_beta   90.00
_cell.angle_gamma   90.00
#
_symmetry.space_group_name_H-M   'P 1'
#
loop_
_entity.id
_entity.type
_entity.pdbx_description
1 polymer ?
#
loop_
_entity_poly.entity_id
_entity_poly.type
_entity_poly.pdbx_seq_one_letter_code
_entity_poly.pdbx_strand_id
1 'polypeptide(L)'
;IVLAGRNLAKMEAAKAELDELGVESCLCKTDIADRAQVQALADYAASLGDVTQVIHTSGVSPNDTATENIIKINAAGTVNMVEAFYPVLAEGGVMINFSSVAAYTMPQTDEWTQAFETWNEPDFYDRLLAMAGEAEDEEGEFFRAGLAYAMSKKFVIYFTQKNVSRFAEKHCRILSILPGCYLTPMHQKLIDNQPETAENQLKLIPAGRWGHPYEMGALTVFLCSSGAGYINGVDILADGGQNAGIFVPQI
;
A
#
# COMPACT_ATOMS: atom_id res chain seq x y z
N ILE A 1 5.46 19.66 0.31
CA ILE A 1 5.13 18.24 0.02
C ILE A 1 6.06 17.71 -1.08
N VAL A 2 6.60 16.49 -0.94
CA VAL A 2 7.33 15.79 -2.02
C VAL A 2 6.40 14.76 -2.66
N LEU A 3 6.05 14.93 -3.92
CA LEU A 3 5.30 13.97 -4.71
C LEU A 3 6.29 13.04 -5.42
N ALA A 4 6.22 11.74 -5.14
CA ALA A 4 7.13 10.75 -5.70
C ALA A 4 6.37 9.68 -6.50
N GLY A 5 6.93 9.27 -7.64
CA GLY A 5 6.36 8.24 -8.49
C GLY A 5 7.07 8.09 -9.83
N ARG A 6 6.67 7.08 -10.60
CA ARG A 6 7.27 6.79 -11.91
C ARG A 6 6.74 7.65 -13.06
N ASN A 7 5.47 8.06 -12.95
CA ASN A 7 4.78 8.78 -14.02
C ASN A 7 4.81 10.30 -13.78
N LEU A 8 5.71 10.98 -14.47
CA LEU A 8 5.92 12.42 -14.31
C LEU A 8 4.64 13.21 -14.64
N ALA A 9 3.93 12.89 -15.72
CA ALA A 9 2.72 13.60 -16.12
C ALA A 9 1.60 13.52 -15.06
N LYS A 10 1.44 12.37 -14.39
CA LYS A 10 0.48 12.24 -13.28
C LYS A 10 0.91 13.07 -12.06
N MET A 11 2.21 13.13 -11.79
CA MET A 11 2.73 13.95 -10.69
C MET A 11 2.61 15.44 -10.99
N GLU A 12 2.83 15.86 -12.23
CA GLU A 12 2.63 17.25 -12.67
C GLU A 12 1.16 17.68 -12.55
N ALA A 13 0.23 16.79 -12.92
CA ALA A 13 -1.20 17.05 -12.73
C ALA A 13 -1.56 17.21 -11.25
N ALA A 14 -1.09 16.31 -10.38
CA ALA A 14 -1.32 16.41 -8.94
C ALA A 14 -0.66 17.67 -8.33
N LYS A 15 0.54 18.04 -8.82
CA LYS A 15 1.19 19.28 -8.41
C LYS A 15 0.36 20.50 -8.79
N ALA A 16 -0.20 20.54 -10.00
CA ALA A 16 -1.05 21.66 -10.43
C ALA A 16 -2.27 21.85 -9.52
N GLU A 17 -2.92 20.74 -9.09
CA GLU A 17 -4.01 20.79 -8.12
C GLU A 17 -3.55 21.36 -6.75
N LEU A 18 -2.36 20.98 -6.29
CA LEU A 18 -1.80 21.52 -5.04
C LEU A 18 -1.42 23.00 -5.16
N ASP A 19 -0.89 23.43 -6.31
CA ASP A 19 -0.55 24.81 -6.60
C ASP A 19 -1.81 25.71 -6.57
N GLU A 20 -2.95 25.23 -7.12
CA GLU A 20 -4.24 25.92 -7.04
C GLU A 20 -4.75 26.10 -5.60
N LEU A 21 -4.39 25.17 -4.71
CA LEU A 21 -4.69 25.22 -3.28
C LEU A 21 -3.66 26.04 -2.48
N GLY A 22 -2.63 26.58 -3.13
CA GLY A 22 -1.54 27.33 -2.48
C GLY A 22 -0.59 26.44 -1.66
N VAL A 23 -0.52 25.15 -1.95
CA VAL A 23 0.33 24.18 -1.25
C VAL A 23 1.66 24.00 -1.99
N GLU A 24 2.76 24.36 -1.36
CA GLU A 24 4.10 24.12 -1.92
C GLU A 24 4.37 22.63 -2.08
N SER A 25 4.74 22.24 -3.30
CA SER A 25 5.11 20.86 -3.60
C SER A 25 6.23 20.77 -4.64
N CYS A 26 6.98 19.69 -4.57
CA CYS A 26 8.02 19.34 -5.53
C CYS A 26 7.88 17.90 -6.00
N LEU A 27 8.48 17.59 -7.15
CA LEU A 27 8.39 16.28 -7.78
C LEU A 27 9.72 15.55 -7.67
N CYS A 28 9.65 14.24 -7.35
CA CYS A 28 10.81 13.36 -7.39
C CYS A 28 10.45 12.07 -8.16
N LYS A 29 11.01 11.91 -9.37
CA LYS A 29 10.76 10.69 -10.15
C LYS A 29 11.46 9.52 -9.49
N THR A 30 10.67 8.54 -9.02
CA THR A 30 11.16 7.41 -8.23
C THR A 30 10.45 6.12 -8.61
N ASP A 31 11.21 5.05 -8.85
CA ASP A 31 10.70 3.68 -8.84
C ASP A 31 10.97 3.08 -7.47
N ILE A 32 9.92 2.72 -6.73
CA ILE A 32 10.06 2.15 -5.39
C ILE A 32 10.71 0.76 -5.37
N ALA A 33 10.70 0.03 -6.50
CA ALA A 33 11.41 -1.23 -6.63
C ALA A 33 12.93 -1.06 -6.75
N ASP A 34 13.40 0.16 -7.00
CA ASP A 34 14.82 0.51 -7.07
C ASP A 34 15.26 1.16 -5.75
N ARG A 35 16.04 0.41 -4.97
CA ARG A 35 16.53 0.85 -3.65
C ARG A 35 17.34 2.15 -3.71
N ALA A 36 18.14 2.34 -4.76
CA ALA A 36 18.99 3.54 -4.87
C ALA A 36 18.12 4.78 -5.15
N GLN A 37 17.08 4.65 -5.97
CA GLN A 37 16.13 5.75 -6.21
C GLN A 37 15.34 6.10 -4.97
N VAL A 38 14.92 5.11 -4.17
CA VAL A 38 14.21 5.36 -2.91
C VAL A 38 15.12 6.03 -1.88
N GLN A 39 16.40 5.61 -1.79
CA GLN A 39 17.37 6.29 -0.93
C GLN A 39 17.55 7.74 -1.37
N ALA A 40 17.74 8.01 -2.67
CA ALA A 40 17.83 9.36 -3.19
C ALA A 40 16.58 10.21 -2.91
N LEU A 41 15.38 9.62 -2.95
CA LEU A 41 14.14 10.27 -2.55
C LEU A 41 14.14 10.66 -1.07
N ALA A 42 14.58 9.77 -0.18
CA ALA A 42 14.64 10.03 1.26
C ALA A 42 15.66 11.15 1.57
N ASP A 43 16.85 11.08 0.96
CA ASP A 43 17.88 12.11 1.10
C ASP A 43 17.40 13.48 0.58
N TYR A 44 16.70 13.48 -0.56
CA TYR A 44 16.11 14.69 -1.12
C TYR A 44 15.04 15.28 -0.19
N ALA A 45 14.12 14.46 0.31
CA ALA A 45 13.09 14.91 1.24
C ALA A 45 13.71 15.52 2.50
N ALA A 46 14.72 14.86 3.08
CA ALA A 46 15.44 15.36 4.25
C ALA A 46 16.21 16.66 4.00
N SER A 47 16.67 16.90 2.76
CA SER A 47 17.35 18.15 2.38
C SER A 47 16.40 19.36 2.35
N LEU A 48 15.10 19.13 2.27
CA LEU A 48 14.08 20.18 2.23
C LEU A 48 13.54 20.56 3.61
N GLY A 49 13.81 19.76 4.63
CA GLY A 49 13.37 19.98 6.00
C GLY A 49 13.05 18.68 6.73
N ASP A 50 12.43 18.80 7.91
CA ASP A 50 12.06 17.65 8.74
C ASP A 50 11.01 16.78 8.02
N VAL A 51 11.32 15.52 7.84
CA VAL A 51 10.37 14.53 7.29
C VAL A 51 9.49 14.05 8.45
N THR A 52 8.31 14.62 8.58
CA THR A 52 7.37 14.29 9.66
C THR A 52 6.33 13.25 9.26
N GLN A 53 6.08 13.09 7.97
CA GLN A 53 5.03 12.19 7.46
C GLN A 53 5.51 11.51 6.18
N VAL A 54 5.34 10.19 6.12
CA VAL A 54 5.60 9.39 4.92
C VAL A 54 4.34 8.60 4.58
N ILE A 55 3.70 8.95 3.47
CA ILE A 55 2.47 8.31 3.00
C ILE A 55 2.81 7.43 1.80
N HIS A 56 3.01 6.15 2.05
CA HIS A 56 3.41 5.19 1.02
C HIS A 56 2.19 4.54 0.36
N THR A 57 1.67 5.20 -0.69
CA THR A 57 0.52 4.74 -1.48
C THR A 57 0.91 3.95 -2.72
N SER A 58 2.21 3.87 -3.04
CA SER A 58 2.66 3.20 -4.27
C SER A 58 2.41 1.70 -4.22
N GLY A 59 1.91 1.16 -5.32
CA GLY A 59 1.66 -0.25 -5.50
C GLY A 59 1.03 -0.51 -6.87
N VAL A 60 0.97 -1.79 -7.25
CA VAL A 60 0.36 -2.25 -8.49
C VAL A 60 -0.65 -3.35 -8.21
N SER A 61 -1.65 -3.49 -9.08
CA SER A 61 -2.67 -4.54 -9.03
C SER A 61 -2.42 -5.60 -10.11
N PRO A 62 -3.10 -6.75 -10.05
CA PRO A 62 -3.02 -7.79 -11.07
C PRO A 62 -3.33 -7.29 -12.50
N ASN A 63 -4.15 -6.25 -12.61
CA ASN A 63 -4.54 -5.68 -13.91
C ASN A 63 -3.51 -4.69 -14.49
N ASP A 64 -2.46 -4.35 -13.72
CA ASP A 64 -1.52 -3.30 -14.11
C ASP A 64 -0.19 -3.84 -14.63
N THR A 65 0.16 -5.10 -14.31
CA THR A 65 1.50 -5.65 -14.58
C THR A 65 1.55 -7.16 -14.44
N ALA A 66 2.63 -7.79 -14.94
CA ALA A 66 2.90 -9.20 -14.76
C ALA A 66 3.12 -9.58 -13.28
N THR A 67 2.80 -10.82 -12.94
CA THR A 67 2.81 -11.35 -11.57
C THR A 67 4.14 -11.15 -10.84
N GLU A 68 5.26 -11.33 -11.50
CA GLU A 68 6.61 -11.13 -10.96
C GLU A 68 6.81 -9.69 -10.44
N ASN A 69 6.27 -8.72 -11.18
CA ASN A 69 6.38 -7.31 -10.81
C ASN A 69 5.48 -6.95 -9.62
N ILE A 70 4.38 -7.68 -9.39
CA ILE A 70 3.48 -7.43 -8.25
C ILE A 70 4.24 -7.58 -6.94
N ILE A 71 4.91 -8.72 -6.76
CA ILE A 71 5.70 -9.00 -5.55
C ILE A 71 6.86 -8.01 -5.42
N LYS A 72 7.62 -7.83 -6.51
CA LYS A 72 8.77 -6.94 -6.53
C LYS A 72 8.39 -5.48 -6.18
N ILE A 73 7.32 -4.96 -6.74
CA ILE A 73 6.92 -3.57 -6.49
C ILE A 73 6.26 -3.44 -5.12
N ASN A 74 5.30 -4.31 -4.79
CA ASN A 74 4.54 -4.15 -3.55
C ASN A 74 5.33 -4.56 -2.32
N ALA A 75 6.08 -5.67 -2.36
CA ALA A 75 6.85 -6.14 -1.21
C ALA A 75 8.22 -5.45 -1.13
N ALA A 76 9.07 -5.53 -2.18
CA ALA A 76 10.37 -4.89 -2.18
C ALA A 76 10.27 -3.37 -2.05
N GLY A 77 9.31 -2.78 -2.76
CA GLY A 77 9.08 -1.34 -2.67
C GLY A 77 8.75 -0.90 -1.24
N THR A 78 7.95 -1.68 -0.51
CA THR A 78 7.65 -1.38 0.90
C THR A 78 8.89 -1.49 1.78
N VAL A 79 9.72 -2.53 1.59
CA VAL A 79 11.00 -2.66 2.31
C VAL A 79 11.90 -1.45 2.02
N ASN A 80 12.08 -1.10 0.75
CA ASN A 80 12.91 0.03 0.36
C ASN A 80 12.42 1.34 0.99
N MET A 81 11.12 1.58 0.99
CA MET A 81 10.52 2.78 1.59
C MET A 81 10.74 2.83 3.10
N VAL A 82 10.48 1.74 3.82
CA VAL A 82 10.66 1.70 5.28
C VAL A 82 12.14 1.89 5.65
N GLU A 83 13.05 1.17 4.96
CA GLU A 83 14.47 1.22 5.26
C GLU A 83 15.12 2.58 4.95
N ALA A 84 14.72 3.24 3.86
CA ALA A 84 15.26 4.53 3.50
C ALA A 84 14.68 5.68 4.34
N PHE A 85 13.39 5.63 4.69
CA PHE A 85 12.75 6.72 5.40
C PHE A 85 12.87 6.64 6.93
N TYR A 86 13.04 5.45 7.51
CA TYR A 86 13.23 5.33 8.95
C TYR A 86 14.39 6.20 9.49
N PRO A 87 15.59 6.24 8.87
CA PRO A 87 16.69 7.08 9.38
C PRO A 87 16.39 8.57 9.37
N VAL A 88 15.67 9.05 8.34
CA VAL A 88 15.41 10.47 8.10
C VAL A 88 14.08 10.97 8.67
N LEU A 89 13.21 10.05 9.13
CA LEU A 89 11.95 10.43 9.77
C LEU A 89 12.24 11.16 11.08
N ALA A 90 11.69 12.36 11.23
CA ALA A 90 11.83 13.19 12.39
C ALA A 90 11.14 12.56 13.62
N GLU A 91 11.61 12.89 14.81
CA GLU A 91 10.99 12.47 16.08
C GLU A 91 9.49 12.85 16.10
N GLY A 92 8.64 11.92 16.52
CA GLY A 92 7.18 12.09 16.52
C GLY A 92 6.52 11.91 15.14
N GLY A 93 7.31 11.59 14.12
CA GLY A 93 6.82 11.38 12.77
C GLY A 93 5.98 10.10 12.60
N VAL A 94 5.34 9.99 11.45
CA VAL A 94 4.51 8.82 11.12
C VAL A 94 4.75 8.32 9.70
N MET A 95 4.83 7.00 9.56
CA MET A 95 4.81 6.32 8.28
C MET A 95 3.53 5.52 8.12
N ILE A 96 2.81 5.72 7.01
CA ILE A 96 1.57 5.01 6.69
C ILE A 96 1.78 4.23 5.40
N ASN A 97 1.68 2.91 5.49
CA ASN A 97 1.78 2.00 4.35
C ASN A 97 0.39 1.60 3.84
N PHE A 98 0.17 1.65 2.54
CA PHE A 98 -1.09 1.21 1.94
C PHE A 98 -1.02 -0.26 1.53
N SER A 99 -1.75 -1.08 2.28
CA SER A 99 -2.01 -2.47 1.95
C SER A 99 -3.28 -2.58 1.08
N SER A 100 -4.14 -3.55 1.34
CA SER A 100 -5.43 -3.75 0.66
C SER A 100 -6.30 -4.71 1.49
N VAL A 101 -7.63 -4.62 1.34
CA VAL A 101 -8.55 -5.65 1.82
C VAL A 101 -8.18 -7.06 1.32
N ALA A 102 -7.56 -7.18 0.15
CA ALA A 102 -7.07 -8.44 -0.40
C ALA A 102 -6.09 -9.17 0.53
N ALA A 103 -5.40 -8.48 1.43
CA ALA A 103 -4.55 -9.10 2.43
C ALA A 103 -5.30 -10.05 3.38
N TYR A 104 -6.62 -9.90 3.51
CA TYR A 104 -7.47 -10.74 4.34
C TYR A 104 -8.19 -11.85 3.58
N THR A 105 -8.15 -11.86 2.24
CA THR A 105 -8.78 -12.92 1.43
C THR A 105 -8.05 -14.25 1.51
N MET A 106 -6.79 -14.22 1.96
CA MET A 106 -5.97 -15.42 2.09
C MET A 106 -5.71 -15.74 3.57
N PRO A 107 -5.79 -17.00 3.98
CA PRO A 107 -5.45 -17.40 5.34
C PRO A 107 -3.96 -17.12 5.60
N GLN A 108 -3.67 -16.64 6.79
CA GLN A 108 -2.29 -16.56 7.25
C GLN A 108 -1.84 -17.96 7.67
N THR A 109 -0.86 -18.51 6.99
CA THR A 109 -0.23 -19.79 7.33
C THR A 109 1.13 -19.58 7.98
N ASP A 110 1.60 -20.57 8.71
CA ASP A 110 2.96 -20.55 9.27
C ASP A 110 4.01 -20.45 8.16
N GLU A 111 3.75 -21.06 7.00
CA GLU A 111 4.62 -21.01 5.82
C GLU A 111 4.79 -19.58 5.31
N TRP A 112 3.70 -18.79 5.22
CA TRP A 112 3.79 -17.38 4.83
C TRP A 112 4.56 -16.56 5.85
N THR A 113 4.31 -16.80 7.14
CA THR A 113 5.01 -16.10 8.21
C THR A 113 6.51 -16.38 8.15
N GLN A 114 6.90 -17.64 7.97
CA GLN A 114 8.32 -18.03 7.82
C GLN A 114 8.95 -17.41 6.57
N ALA A 115 8.24 -17.38 5.44
CA ALA A 115 8.72 -16.72 4.23
C ALA A 115 8.91 -15.21 4.45
N PHE A 116 7.98 -14.55 5.13
CA PHE A 116 8.09 -13.11 5.42
C PHE A 116 9.26 -12.76 6.34
N GLU A 117 9.66 -13.66 7.22
CA GLU A 117 10.82 -13.45 8.10
C GLU A 117 12.15 -13.39 7.33
N THR A 118 12.20 -13.94 6.13
CA THR A 118 13.40 -13.90 5.26
C THR A 118 13.48 -12.65 4.35
N TRP A 119 12.76 -11.61 4.69
CA TRP A 119 12.62 -10.38 3.88
C TRP A 119 13.94 -9.71 3.47
N ASN A 120 15.00 -9.93 4.23
CA ASN A 120 16.35 -9.39 3.99
C ASN A 120 17.27 -10.37 3.26
N GLU A 121 16.80 -11.55 2.89
CA GLU A 121 17.59 -12.53 2.15
C GLU A 121 17.51 -12.28 0.64
N PRO A 122 18.57 -12.59 -0.12
CA PRO A 122 18.63 -12.28 -1.56
C PRO A 122 17.53 -12.95 -2.39
N ASP A 123 17.06 -14.12 -1.97
CA ASP A 123 16.07 -14.94 -2.67
C ASP A 123 14.62 -14.74 -2.14
N PHE A 124 14.41 -13.76 -1.28
CA PHE A 124 13.11 -13.49 -0.67
C PHE A 124 11.97 -13.37 -1.70
N TYR A 125 12.20 -12.58 -2.76
CA TYR A 125 11.17 -12.36 -3.78
C TYR A 125 10.90 -13.60 -4.62
N ASP A 126 11.94 -14.37 -4.92
CA ASP A 126 11.82 -15.63 -5.67
C ASP A 126 11.04 -16.67 -4.87
N ARG A 127 11.23 -16.71 -3.54
CA ARG A 127 10.44 -17.56 -2.64
C ARG A 127 8.96 -17.16 -2.65
N LEU A 128 8.64 -15.86 -2.50
CA LEU A 128 7.25 -15.42 -2.56
C LEU A 128 6.62 -15.71 -3.92
N LEU A 129 7.37 -15.54 -5.00
CA LEU A 129 6.88 -15.84 -6.34
C LEU A 129 6.62 -17.34 -6.52
N ALA A 130 7.52 -18.20 -6.04
CA ALA A 130 7.33 -19.66 -6.07
C ALA A 130 6.08 -20.09 -5.27
N MET A 131 5.80 -19.42 -4.14
CA MET A 131 4.59 -19.68 -3.35
C MET A 131 3.30 -19.26 -4.05
N ALA A 132 3.35 -18.33 -5.01
CA ALA A 132 2.22 -18.00 -5.87
C ALA A 132 1.93 -19.08 -6.92
N GLY A 133 2.84 -20.06 -7.09
CA GLY A 133 2.69 -21.19 -7.99
C GLY A 133 3.03 -20.84 -9.45
N GLU A 134 2.74 -21.79 -10.32
CA GLU A 134 2.89 -21.68 -11.77
C GLU A 134 1.50 -21.65 -12.41
N ALA A 135 1.39 -21.08 -13.61
CA ALA A 135 0.17 -21.03 -14.38
C ALA A 135 0.38 -21.78 -15.71
N GLU A 136 -0.60 -22.61 -16.11
CA GLU A 136 -0.59 -23.34 -17.37
C GLU A 136 -1.41 -22.64 -18.47
N ASP A 137 -2.31 -21.71 -18.07
CA ASP A 137 -3.21 -20.96 -18.96
C ASP A 137 -3.51 -19.57 -18.40
N GLU A 138 -4.34 -18.80 -19.13
CA GLU A 138 -4.71 -17.43 -18.76
C GLU A 138 -5.53 -17.37 -17.45
N GLU A 139 -6.38 -18.35 -17.17
CA GLU A 139 -7.18 -18.41 -15.94
C GLU A 139 -6.27 -18.71 -14.74
N GLY A 140 -5.35 -19.63 -14.89
CA GLY A 140 -4.31 -19.91 -13.89
C GLY A 140 -3.42 -18.71 -13.61
N GLU A 141 -3.01 -17.95 -14.64
CA GLU A 141 -2.22 -16.73 -14.45
C GLU A 141 -3.00 -15.63 -13.74
N PHE A 142 -4.30 -15.47 -14.02
CA PHE A 142 -5.14 -14.54 -13.29
C PHE A 142 -5.23 -14.90 -11.80
N PHE A 143 -5.40 -16.18 -11.48
CA PHE A 143 -5.43 -16.66 -10.10
C PHE A 143 -4.07 -16.45 -9.41
N ARG A 144 -2.98 -16.82 -10.08
CA ARG A 144 -1.59 -16.62 -9.63
C ARG A 144 -1.30 -15.15 -9.32
N ALA A 145 -1.70 -14.25 -10.22
CA ALA A 145 -1.54 -12.81 -10.01
C ALA A 145 -2.35 -12.29 -8.82
N GLY A 146 -3.58 -12.80 -8.64
CA GLY A 146 -4.43 -12.50 -7.48
C GLY A 146 -3.80 -12.95 -6.17
N LEU A 147 -3.23 -14.16 -6.14
CA LEU A 147 -2.54 -14.72 -4.99
C LEU A 147 -1.26 -13.93 -4.66
N ALA A 148 -0.43 -13.63 -5.67
CA ALA A 148 0.77 -12.81 -5.51
C ALA A 148 0.42 -11.40 -4.97
N TYR A 149 -0.68 -10.82 -5.44
CA TYR A 149 -1.16 -9.53 -4.93
C TYR A 149 -1.58 -9.64 -3.47
N ALA A 150 -2.45 -10.60 -3.11
CA ALA A 150 -2.90 -10.79 -1.74
C ALA A 150 -1.71 -11.04 -0.79
N MET A 151 -0.76 -11.88 -1.20
CA MET A 151 0.47 -12.17 -0.46
C MET A 151 1.32 -10.92 -0.28
N SER A 152 1.56 -10.16 -1.35
CA SER A 152 2.35 -8.92 -1.27
C SER A 152 1.70 -7.89 -0.34
N LYS A 153 0.37 -7.78 -0.34
CA LYS A 153 -0.38 -6.88 0.55
C LYS A 153 -0.40 -7.40 2.00
N LYS A 154 -0.42 -8.71 2.21
CA LYS A 154 -0.22 -9.31 3.54
C LYS A 154 1.18 -9.03 4.08
N PHE A 155 2.19 -9.13 3.23
CA PHE A 155 3.55 -8.75 3.59
C PHE A 155 3.67 -7.29 4.03
N VAL A 156 2.97 -6.35 3.38
CA VAL A 156 2.94 -4.93 3.82
C VAL A 156 2.47 -4.81 5.27
N ILE A 157 1.42 -5.53 5.66
CA ILE A 157 0.94 -5.57 7.06
C ILE A 157 2.02 -6.13 7.98
N TYR A 158 2.53 -7.32 7.66
CA TYR A 158 3.57 -7.99 8.44
C TYR A 158 4.79 -7.07 8.65
N PHE A 159 5.30 -6.48 7.57
CA PHE A 159 6.50 -5.66 7.62
C PHE A 159 6.27 -4.34 8.39
N THR A 160 5.08 -3.77 8.28
CA THR A 160 4.65 -2.64 9.11
C THR A 160 4.70 -3.00 10.59
N GLN A 161 4.08 -4.10 10.99
CA GLN A 161 4.03 -4.56 12.38
C GLN A 161 5.42 -4.95 12.91
N LYS A 162 6.27 -5.56 12.08
CA LYS A 162 7.65 -5.94 12.41
C LYS A 162 8.50 -4.72 12.81
N ASN A 163 8.21 -3.55 12.25
CA ASN A 163 8.98 -2.33 12.47
C ASN A 163 8.46 -1.45 13.61
N VAL A 164 7.37 -1.80 14.28
CA VAL A 164 6.73 -0.95 15.32
C VAL A 164 7.68 -0.57 16.44
N SER A 165 8.38 -1.56 17.03
CA SER A 165 9.32 -1.30 18.14
C SER A 165 10.47 -0.39 17.70
N ARG A 166 11.02 -0.63 16.50
CA ARG A 166 12.08 0.20 15.91
C ARG A 166 11.63 1.65 15.72
N PHE A 167 10.43 1.88 15.21
CA PHE A 167 9.88 3.23 15.06
C PHE A 167 9.60 3.88 16.40
N ALA A 168 9.11 3.12 17.38
CA ALA A 168 8.86 3.62 18.73
C ALA A 168 10.12 4.11 19.44
N GLU A 169 11.31 3.55 19.16
CA GLU A 169 12.60 4.04 19.67
C GLU A 169 12.89 5.50 19.29
N LYS A 170 12.33 5.97 18.17
CA LYS A 170 12.40 7.36 17.72
C LYS A 170 11.14 8.17 18.06
N HIS A 171 10.26 7.65 18.92
CA HIS A 171 8.93 8.21 19.19
C HIS A 171 8.07 8.36 17.93
N CYS A 172 8.39 7.62 16.86
CA CYS A 172 7.66 7.59 15.61
C CYS A 172 6.61 6.48 15.60
N ARG A 173 5.64 6.61 14.70
CA ARG A 173 4.60 5.60 14.47
C ARG A 173 4.73 5.03 13.06
N ILE A 174 4.39 3.75 12.92
CA ILE A 174 4.23 3.08 11.64
C ILE A 174 2.95 2.26 11.68
N LEU A 175 2.10 2.38 10.66
CA LEU A 175 0.84 1.67 10.58
C LEU A 175 0.45 1.43 9.12
N SER A 176 -0.54 0.58 8.89
CA SER A 176 -1.07 0.34 7.55
C SER A 176 -2.55 0.70 7.43
N ILE A 177 -2.95 1.13 6.24
CA ILE A 177 -4.35 1.28 5.84
C ILE A 177 -4.66 0.22 4.79
N LEU A 178 -5.81 -0.40 4.90
CA LEU A 178 -6.31 -1.43 3.99
C LEU A 178 -7.56 -0.91 3.28
N PRO A 179 -7.40 -0.26 2.12
CA PRO A 179 -8.54 0.16 1.32
C PRO A 179 -9.32 -1.05 0.79
N GLY A 180 -10.65 -0.94 0.81
CA GLY A 180 -11.54 -1.74 -0.02
C GLY A 180 -11.65 -1.14 -1.43
N CYS A 181 -12.85 -1.20 -2.02
CA CYS A 181 -13.12 -0.69 -3.35
C CYS A 181 -13.46 0.81 -3.30
N TYR A 182 -12.57 1.64 -3.85
CA TYR A 182 -12.72 3.10 -3.93
C TYR A 182 -12.89 3.54 -5.38
N LEU A 183 -13.75 4.52 -5.62
CA LEU A 183 -14.01 5.10 -6.94
C LEU A 183 -12.79 5.93 -7.41
N THR A 184 -11.81 5.23 -7.91
CA THR A 184 -10.57 5.78 -8.49
C THR A 184 -10.57 5.59 -10.01
N PRO A 185 -9.71 6.28 -10.77
CA PRO A 185 -9.57 6.03 -12.20
C PRO A 185 -9.25 4.56 -12.55
N MET A 186 -8.57 3.84 -11.65
CA MET A 186 -8.31 2.40 -11.80
C MET A 186 -9.61 1.60 -11.66
N HIS A 187 -10.41 1.89 -10.64
CA HIS A 187 -11.66 1.18 -10.38
C HIS A 187 -12.73 1.55 -11.42
N GLN A 188 -12.73 2.80 -11.90
CA GLN A 188 -13.63 3.21 -12.99
C GLN A 188 -13.42 2.37 -14.25
N LYS A 189 -12.18 2.03 -14.60
CA LYS A 189 -11.89 1.12 -15.72
C LYS A 189 -12.50 -0.26 -15.53
N LEU A 190 -12.52 -0.79 -14.30
CA LEU A 190 -13.20 -2.06 -14.01
C LEU A 190 -14.70 -1.93 -14.25
N ILE A 191 -15.32 -0.86 -13.73
CA ILE A 191 -16.76 -0.59 -13.91
C ILE A 191 -17.11 -0.49 -15.40
N ASP A 192 -16.31 0.24 -16.18
CA ASP A 192 -16.55 0.46 -17.61
C ASP A 192 -16.36 -0.81 -18.45
N ASN A 193 -15.34 -1.61 -18.14
CA ASN A 193 -14.98 -2.78 -18.93
C ASN A 193 -15.67 -4.08 -18.47
N GLN A 194 -16.04 -4.18 -17.19
CA GLN A 194 -16.61 -5.37 -16.55
C GLN A 194 -17.76 -5.00 -15.60
N PRO A 195 -18.86 -4.41 -16.12
CA PRO A 195 -19.94 -3.87 -15.28
C PRO A 195 -20.60 -4.92 -14.40
N GLU A 196 -20.77 -6.15 -14.87
CA GLU A 196 -21.33 -7.26 -14.09
C GLU A 196 -20.42 -7.64 -12.91
N THR A 197 -19.11 -7.70 -13.13
CA THR A 197 -18.12 -7.93 -12.06
C THR A 197 -18.16 -6.82 -11.02
N ALA A 198 -18.22 -5.56 -11.47
CA ALA A 198 -18.32 -4.41 -10.59
C ALA A 198 -19.62 -4.44 -9.76
N GLU A 199 -20.77 -4.76 -10.40
CA GLU A 199 -22.04 -4.90 -9.67
C GLU A 199 -21.98 -6.00 -8.61
N ASN A 200 -21.38 -7.14 -8.94
CA ASN A 200 -21.22 -8.23 -7.97
C ASN A 200 -20.28 -7.84 -6.81
N GLN A 201 -19.20 -7.11 -7.08
CA GLN A 201 -18.36 -6.56 -6.02
C GLN A 201 -19.14 -5.57 -5.13
N LEU A 202 -19.96 -4.71 -5.72
CA LEU A 202 -20.76 -3.74 -4.97
C LEU A 202 -21.74 -4.41 -4.00
N LYS A 203 -22.34 -5.54 -4.40
CA LYS A 203 -23.23 -6.34 -3.54
C LYS A 203 -22.54 -6.89 -2.29
N LEU A 204 -21.20 -7.05 -2.33
CA LEU A 204 -20.41 -7.51 -1.20
C LEU A 204 -20.05 -6.41 -0.20
N ILE A 205 -20.38 -5.15 -0.50
CA ILE A 205 -20.06 -4.00 0.36
C ILE A 205 -21.31 -3.59 1.14
N PRO A 206 -21.38 -3.84 2.46
CA PRO A 206 -22.55 -3.48 3.28
C PRO A 206 -22.92 -1.99 3.23
N ALA A 207 -21.94 -1.11 3.03
CA ALA A 207 -22.20 0.33 2.85
C ALA A 207 -23.02 0.66 1.59
N GLY A 208 -23.21 -0.29 0.66
CA GLY A 208 -24.02 -0.15 -0.55
C GLY A 208 -23.47 0.82 -1.59
N ARG A 209 -22.22 1.22 -1.46
CA ARG A 209 -21.54 2.14 -2.36
C ARG A 209 -20.03 1.93 -2.38
N TRP A 210 -19.39 2.44 -3.42
CA TRP A 210 -17.95 2.57 -3.47
C TRP A 210 -17.46 3.64 -2.47
N GLY A 211 -16.27 3.44 -1.91
CA GLY A 211 -15.59 4.47 -1.16
C GLY A 211 -15.19 5.65 -2.06
N HIS A 212 -15.23 6.86 -1.53
CA HIS A 212 -14.74 8.03 -2.25
C HIS A 212 -13.28 8.31 -1.85
N PRO A 213 -12.35 8.62 -2.79
CA PRO A 213 -10.94 8.92 -2.48
C PRO A 213 -10.76 9.96 -1.38
N TYR A 214 -11.66 10.94 -1.28
CA TYR A 214 -11.66 11.92 -0.21
C TYR A 214 -11.78 11.30 1.19
N GLU A 215 -12.57 10.22 1.35
CA GLU A 215 -12.73 9.54 2.65
C GLU A 215 -11.41 8.90 3.09
N MET A 216 -10.64 8.38 2.11
CA MET A 216 -9.30 7.86 2.37
C MET A 216 -8.32 8.98 2.75
N GLY A 217 -8.41 10.12 2.07
CA GLY A 217 -7.62 11.32 2.41
C GLY A 217 -7.92 11.79 3.84
N ALA A 218 -9.19 11.90 4.22
CA ALA A 218 -9.62 12.31 5.57
C ALA A 218 -9.09 11.35 6.65
N LEU A 219 -9.17 10.03 6.43
CA LEU A 219 -8.59 9.03 7.34
C LEU A 219 -7.08 9.22 7.47
N THR A 220 -6.37 9.38 6.35
CA THR A 220 -4.92 9.56 6.33
C THR A 220 -4.50 10.82 7.10
N VAL A 221 -5.20 11.93 6.91
CA VAL A 221 -4.95 13.19 7.64
C VAL A 221 -5.17 13.01 9.14
N PHE A 222 -6.25 12.34 9.55
CA PHE A 222 -6.47 12.01 10.96
C PHE A 222 -5.32 11.19 11.53
N LEU A 223 -4.88 10.15 10.83
CA LEU A 223 -3.79 9.27 11.29
C LEU A 223 -2.43 10.00 11.37
N CYS A 224 -2.24 11.06 10.59
CA CYS A 224 -1.07 11.94 10.68
C CYS A 224 -1.16 12.93 11.84
N SER A 225 -2.33 13.14 12.43
CA SER A 225 -2.54 14.11 13.50
C SER A 225 -2.12 13.59 14.88
N SER A 226 -1.99 14.51 15.83
CA SER A 226 -1.76 14.19 17.25
C SER A 226 -2.93 13.44 17.88
N GLY A 227 -4.16 13.58 17.36
CA GLY A 227 -5.33 12.83 17.80
C GLY A 227 -5.19 11.31 17.61
N ALA A 228 -4.33 10.88 16.69
CA ALA A 228 -4.01 9.48 16.46
C ALA A 228 -2.74 9.01 17.19
N GLY A 229 -2.22 9.77 18.13
CA GLY A 229 -0.91 9.54 18.77
C GLY A 229 -0.74 8.17 19.44
N TYR A 230 -1.83 7.50 19.84
CA TYR A 230 -1.80 6.15 20.44
C TYR A 230 -2.12 5.03 19.43
N ILE A 231 -2.32 5.38 18.14
CA ILE A 231 -2.57 4.42 17.05
C ILE A 231 -1.24 4.09 16.40
N ASN A 232 -0.72 2.88 16.63
CA ASN A 232 0.57 2.42 16.12
C ASN A 232 0.54 0.90 15.88
N GLY A 233 1.19 0.42 14.84
CA GLY A 233 1.33 -1.01 14.54
C GLY A 233 0.05 -1.72 14.10
N VAL A 234 -1.01 -0.97 13.84
CA VAL A 234 -2.30 -1.53 13.45
C VAL A 234 -2.46 -1.51 11.93
N ASP A 235 -3.35 -2.36 11.46
CA ASP A 235 -3.88 -2.39 10.12
C ASP A 235 -5.33 -1.89 10.16
N ILE A 236 -5.59 -0.74 9.55
CA ILE A 236 -6.89 -0.09 9.56
C ILE A 236 -7.65 -0.43 8.30
N LEU A 237 -8.69 -1.23 8.47
CA LEU A 237 -9.59 -1.62 7.39
C LEU A 237 -10.56 -0.48 7.08
N ALA A 238 -10.57 -0.03 5.82
CA ALA A 238 -11.45 1.02 5.32
C ALA A 238 -12.11 0.53 4.03
N ASP A 239 -13.14 -0.31 4.16
CA ASP A 239 -13.70 -1.12 3.06
C ASP A 239 -15.24 -1.10 2.99
N GLY A 240 -15.89 -0.21 3.72
CA GLY A 240 -17.36 -0.15 3.76
C GLY A 240 -18.02 -1.38 4.38
N GLY A 241 -17.26 -2.17 5.15
CA GLY A 241 -17.73 -3.39 5.79
C GLY A 241 -17.60 -4.65 4.93
N GLN A 242 -16.98 -4.57 3.76
CA GLN A 242 -16.85 -5.68 2.81
C GLN A 242 -16.25 -6.93 3.47
N ASN A 243 -15.13 -6.79 4.15
CA ASN A 243 -14.45 -7.93 4.79
C ASN A 243 -15.33 -8.56 5.89
N ALA A 244 -15.94 -7.75 6.73
CA ALA A 244 -16.85 -8.24 7.76
C ALA A 244 -18.09 -8.93 7.14
N GLY A 245 -18.65 -8.39 6.06
CA GLY A 245 -19.78 -8.98 5.35
C GLY A 245 -19.48 -10.35 4.72
N ILE A 246 -18.23 -10.58 4.30
CA ILE A 246 -17.81 -11.85 3.71
C ILE A 246 -17.50 -12.91 4.77
N PHE A 247 -16.80 -12.56 5.84
CA PHE A 247 -16.20 -13.53 6.76
C PHE A 247 -16.94 -13.68 8.09
N VAL A 248 -17.91 -12.81 8.39
CA VAL A 248 -18.71 -12.88 9.62
C VAL A 248 -20.17 -13.13 9.26
N PRO A 249 -20.83 -14.18 9.83
CA PRO A 249 -22.26 -14.40 9.60
C PRO A 249 -23.06 -13.14 9.97
N GLN A 250 -23.90 -12.69 9.04
CA GLN A 250 -24.77 -11.55 9.27
C GLN A 250 -26.03 -11.97 10.05
N ILE A 251 -26.55 -11.10 10.90
CA ILE A 251 -27.73 -11.33 11.75
C ILE A 251 -29.00 -11.23 10.90
#